data_6e7f9c648fbaca1ec42fbeb7daa47f18
#
_entry.id   6e7f9c648fbaca1ec42fbeb7daa47f18
#
_cell.length_a   1.000
_cell.length_b   1.000
_cell.length_c   1.000
_cell.angle_alpha   90.00
_cell.angle_beta   90.00
_cell.angle_gamma   90.00
#
_symmetry.space_group_name_H-M   'P 1'
#
loop_
_entity.id
_entity.type
_entity.pdbx_description
1 polymer ?
#
loop_
_entity_poly.entity_id
_entity_poly.type
_entity_poly.pdbx_seq_one_letter_code
_entity_poly.pdbx_strand_id
1 'polypeptide(L)'
;MFGANPYLGAVIGMIMIHPNLQNAWTVATEGVKATQKVWFGLYSIDMVGYQGHVIPVIIAVWVLAQIEKRLHKVVPAMFDLFVTPLVSVFVTGYLTLSIIGPIFVTVENGLLNGIQWLIALPFGIGSFIMGAFYAPTVVAGVHHMYTIIDLGQLSKFGVTYWLPLASAANIAQGGATLAVALKTKDQKIKSMAVPSALSACMGITEPAIFGVNLRFGKPFVMGCIGGAFGALFASVTGLGATGTGVTGIFGILLCLNNPVSYILMFVIAFGAAFVLTWLFGYKDTNVSEKTESVEAVGDKSTTEKSNADDSVLYSVSEGTAILLSQVNDATFASEVLGKGIAVIPSKGEVVAPCDAVVETVFDTKHAVGLSTESGMELLIHIGINTVELNGKYFTSHVKNGDHVKKGQLLISFDMEKVKAAGYDVTTPLIVTNSDDYKDCLLYTSPSPRDKRQS
;
A
#
# COMPACT_ATOMS: atom_id res chain seq x y z
N MET A 1 8.43 -7.09 -3.31
CA MET A 1 7.61 -8.28 -3.49
C MET A 1 8.45 -9.52 -3.80
N PHE A 2 9.20 -9.58 -4.91
CA PHE A 2 10.01 -10.77 -5.26
C PHE A 2 11.46 -10.71 -4.77
N GLY A 3 11.91 -9.59 -4.21
CA GLY A 3 13.27 -9.38 -3.73
C GLY A 3 14.31 -9.21 -4.85
N ALA A 4 13.91 -8.71 -6.00
CA ALA A 4 14.80 -8.23 -7.06
C ALA A 4 15.24 -6.79 -6.77
N ASN A 5 16.34 -6.38 -7.37
CA ASN A 5 16.76 -4.99 -7.38
C ASN A 5 15.71 -4.13 -8.13
N PRO A 6 15.11 -3.11 -7.48
CA PRO A 6 14.05 -2.31 -8.09
C PRO A 6 14.50 -1.55 -9.35
N TYR A 7 15.76 -1.14 -9.43
CA TYR A 7 16.30 -0.48 -10.61
C TYR A 7 16.37 -1.43 -11.82
N LEU A 8 16.76 -2.68 -11.61
CA LEU A 8 16.77 -3.69 -12.68
C LEU A 8 15.34 -4.02 -13.11
N GLY A 9 14.39 -4.07 -12.19
CA GLY A 9 12.97 -4.21 -12.50
C GLY A 9 12.45 -3.07 -13.37
N ALA A 10 12.84 -1.82 -13.08
CA ALA A 10 12.49 -0.66 -13.90
C ALA A 10 13.11 -0.74 -15.30
N VAL A 11 14.35 -1.21 -15.44
CA VAL A 11 15.00 -1.42 -16.73
C VAL A 11 14.23 -2.45 -17.57
N ILE A 12 13.79 -3.57 -16.99
CA ILE A 12 12.94 -4.54 -17.70
C ILE A 12 11.64 -3.90 -18.17
N GLY A 13 10.98 -3.09 -17.32
CA GLY A 13 9.80 -2.32 -17.73
C GLY A 13 10.07 -1.39 -18.92
N MET A 14 11.19 -0.68 -18.92
CA MET A 14 11.60 0.18 -20.05
C MET A 14 11.89 -0.62 -21.34
N ILE A 15 12.51 -1.81 -21.23
CA ILE A 15 12.71 -2.71 -22.38
C ILE A 15 11.35 -3.13 -22.97
N MET A 16 10.37 -3.42 -22.14
CA MET A 16 9.03 -3.86 -22.57
C MET A 16 8.22 -2.77 -23.29
N ILE A 17 8.55 -1.51 -23.09
CA ILE A 17 7.91 -0.36 -23.77
C ILE A 17 8.87 0.39 -24.70
N HIS A 18 9.94 -0.27 -25.15
CA HIS A 18 10.98 0.37 -25.95
C HIS A 18 10.40 1.00 -27.24
N PRO A 19 10.88 2.19 -27.69
CA PRO A 19 10.35 2.89 -28.86
C PRO A 19 10.39 2.10 -30.18
N ASN A 20 11.25 1.11 -30.30
CA ASN A 20 11.31 0.22 -31.48
C ASN A 20 10.15 -0.80 -31.52
N LEU A 21 9.41 -0.94 -30.44
CA LEU A 21 8.16 -1.73 -30.39
C LEU A 21 7.00 -0.82 -30.77
N GLN A 22 6.06 -1.33 -31.55
CA GLN A 22 4.81 -0.61 -31.82
C GLN A 22 4.05 -0.38 -30.51
N ASN A 23 3.46 0.79 -30.34
CA ASN A 23 2.66 1.08 -29.16
C ASN A 23 1.43 0.15 -29.12
N ALA A 24 1.25 -0.57 -28.00
CA ALA A 24 0.15 -1.51 -27.83
C ALA A 24 -1.23 -0.85 -28.02
N TRP A 25 -1.40 0.39 -27.59
CA TRP A 25 -2.65 1.14 -27.74
C TRP A 25 -2.94 1.49 -29.20
N THR A 26 -1.92 1.91 -29.95
CA THR A 26 -2.05 2.15 -31.41
C THR A 26 -2.41 0.87 -32.14
N VAL A 27 -1.76 -0.24 -31.82
CA VAL A 27 -2.07 -1.55 -32.42
C VAL A 27 -3.49 -2.00 -32.07
N ALA A 28 -3.97 -1.72 -30.84
CA ALA A 28 -5.34 -2.04 -30.45
C ALA A 28 -6.39 -1.26 -31.24
N THR A 29 -6.06 -0.06 -31.74
CA THR A 29 -6.97 0.78 -32.55
C THR A 29 -6.83 0.51 -34.06
N GLU A 30 -5.61 0.33 -34.56
CA GLU A 30 -5.34 0.21 -36.01
C GLU A 30 -5.27 -1.24 -36.51
N GLY A 31 -5.03 -2.21 -35.61
CA GLY A 31 -5.00 -3.64 -35.92
C GLY A 31 -3.76 -4.12 -36.69
N VAL A 32 -2.85 -3.23 -37.06
CA VAL A 32 -1.65 -3.58 -37.83
C VAL A 32 -0.50 -3.96 -36.91
N LYS A 33 0.09 -5.15 -37.09
CA LYS A 33 1.19 -5.65 -36.29
C LYS A 33 2.43 -5.94 -37.12
N ALA A 34 3.58 -5.40 -36.73
CA ALA A 34 4.87 -5.84 -37.23
C ALA A 34 5.29 -7.13 -36.53
N THR A 35 5.85 -8.09 -37.27
CA THR A 35 6.30 -9.37 -36.72
C THR A 35 7.80 -9.56 -36.93
N GLN A 36 8.45 -10.21 -36.00
CA GLN A 36 9.88 -10.59 -36.12
C GLN A 36 10.06 -12.07 -35.79
N LYS A 37 10.90 -12.73 -36.60
CA LYS A 37 11.31 -14.13 -36.37
C LYS A 37 12.32 -14.18 -35.22
N VAL A 38 12.11 -15.09 -34.27
CA VAL A 38 12.97 -15.35 -33.12
C VAL A 38 13.42 -16.80 -33.06
N TRP A 39 14.35 -17.13 -32.19
CA TRP A 39 14.90 -18.47 -32.00
C TRP A 39 15.31 -19.13 -33.33
N PHE A 40 16.20 -18.44 -34.08
CA PHE A 40 16.68 -18.90 -35.39
C PHE A 40 15.58 -19.13 -36.44
N GLY A 41 14.45 -18.42 -36.29
CA GLY A 41 13.34 -18.49 -37.22
C GLY A 41 12.30 -19.58 -36.90
N LEU A 42 12.37 -20.19 -35.73
CA LEU A 42 11.42 -21.23 -35.29
C LEU A 42 9.99 -20.70 -35.18
N TYR A 43 9.81 -19.44 -34.68
CA TYR A 43 8.52 -18.79 -34.64
C TYR A 43 8.64 -17.27 -34.76
N SER A 44 7.53 -16.60 -34.97
CA SER A 44 7.45 -15.16 -35.09
C SER A 44 6.72 -14.57 -33.87
N ILE A 45 7.23 -13.44 -33.37
CA ILE A 45 6.59 -12.66 -32.33
C ILE A 45 6.08 -11.34 -32.91
N ASP A 46 5.02 -10.79 -32.31
CA ASP A 46 4.55 -9.45 -32.62
C ASP A 46 5.50 -8.43 -31.99
N MET A 47 5.98 -7.45 -32.76
CA MET A 47 6.82 -6.35 -32.30
C MET A 47 5.98 -5.24 -31.67
N VAL A 48 5.21 -5.60 -30.64
CA VAL A 48 4.29 -4.72 -29.93
C VAL A 48 4.78 -4.51 -28.50
N GLY A 49 4.74 -3.29 -28.03
CA GLY A 49 5.09 -2.95 -26.65
C GLY A 49 4.02 -3.44 -25.66
N TYR A 50 4.42 -3.50 -24.42
CA TYR A 50 3.55 -4.04 -23.34
C TYR A 50 2.85 -2.94 -22.52
N GLN A 51 2.54 -1.80 -23.16
CA GLN A 51 1.77 -0.74 -22.52
C GLN A 51 0.38 -1.25 -22.10
N GLY A 52 0.05 -1.12 -20.82
CA GLY A 52 -1.19 -1.61 -20.24
C GLY A 52 -1.21 -3.10 -19.86
N HIS A 53 -0.19 -3.89 -20.25
CA HIS A 53 -0.10 -5.30 -19.90
C HIS A 53 0.58 -5.49 -18.53
N VAL A 54 -0.16 -5.93 -17.52
CA VAL A 54 0.33 -6.07 -16.14
C VAL A 54 0.90 -7.46 -15.87
N ILE A 55 0.24 -8.51 -16.35
CA ILE A 55 0.63 -9.90 -16.06
C ILE A 55 2.03 -10.22 -16.62
N PRO A 56 2.36 -9.90 -17.88
CA PRO A 56 3.70 -10.14 -18.41
C PRO A 56 4.80 -9.45 -17.61
N VAL A 57 4.56 -8.21 -17.13
CA VAL A 57 5.55 -7.46 -16.34
C VAL A 57 5.81 -8.12 -14.99
N ILE A 58 4.76 -8.57 -14.29
CA ILE A 58 4.88 -9.27 -13.00
C ILE A 58 5.74 -10.53 -13.16
N ILE A 59 5.47 -11.33 -14.19
CA ILE A 59 6.20 -12.57 -14.44
C ILE A 59 7.64 -12.27 -14.86
N ALA A 60 7.87 -11.26 -15.69
CA ALA A 60 9.22 -10.84 -16.08
C ALA A 60 10.07 -10.44 -14.87
N VAL A 61 9.54 -9.63 -13.96
CA VAL A 61 10.25 -9.22 -12.74
C VAL A 61 10.45 -10.40 -11.77
N TRP A 62 9.52 -11.34 -11.71
CA TRP A 62 9.71 -12.58 -10.95
C TRP A 62 10.87 -13.42 -11.51
N VAL A 63 10.94 -13.58 -12.83
CA VAL A 63 12.07 -14.27 -13.51
C VAL A 63 13.38 -13.56 -13.27
N LEU A 64 13.39 -12.22 -13.40
CA LEU A 64 14.55 -11.39 -13.06
C LEU A 64 15.05 -11.69 -11.65
N ALA A 65 14.17 -11.69 -10.66
CA ALA A 65 14.51 -11.97 -9.27
C ALA A 65 15.13 -13.37 -9.09
N GLN A 66 14.65 -14.39 -9.83
CA GLN A 66 15.20 -15.74 -9.74
C GLN A 66 16.61 -15.82 -10.37
N ILE A 67 16.83 -15.13 -11.48
CA ILE A 67 18.14 -15.09 -12.15
C ILE A 67 19.14 -14.32 -11.28
N GLU A 68 18.80 -13.13 -10.85
CA GLU A 68 19.63 -12.28 -9.99
C GLU A 68 20.09 -13.02 -8.72
N LYS A 69 19.14 -13.61 -7.98
CA LYS A 69 19.45 -14.38 -6.75
C LYS A 69 20.35 -15.57 -6.98
N ARG A 70 20.29 -16.21 -8.16
CA ARG A 70 21.18 -17.32 -8.50
C ARG A 70 22.56 -16.84 -8.88
N LEU A 71 22.65 -15.75 -9.67
CA LEU A 71 23.91 -15.17 -10.10
C LEU A 71 24.74 -14.66 -8.91
N HIS A 72 24.13 -13.97 -7.95
CA HIS A 72 24.81 -13.54 -6.71
C HIS A 72 25.46 -14.68 -5.92
N LYS A 73 25.00 -15.93 -6.11
CA LYS A 73 25.58 -17.10 -5.43
C LYS A 73 26.74 -17.73 -6.20
N VAL A 74 26.83 -17.49 -7.51
CA VAL A 74 27.77 -18.15 -8.42
C VAL A 74 28.87 -17.20 -8.87
N VAL A 75 28.55 -15.92 -9.06
CA VAL A 75 29.50 -14.91 -9.54
C VAL A 75 30.42 -14.49 -8.39
N PRO A 76 31.76 -14.50 -8.57
CA PRO A 76 32.70 -14.00 -7.57
C PRO A 76 32.44 -12.52 -7.24
N ALA A 77 32.58 -12.13 -5.98
CA ALA A 77 32.28 -10.80 -5.47
C ALA A 77 32.94 -9.66 -6.27
N MET A 78 34.13 -9.91 -6.83
CA MET A 78 34.86 -8.93 -7.65
C MET A 78 34.09 -8.56 -8.93
N PHE A 79 33.33 -9.49 -9.50
CA PHE A 79 32.59 -9.30 -10.76
C PHE A 79 31.09 -9.12 -10.58
N ASP A 80 30.57 -9.38 -9.38
CA ASP A 80 29.14 -9.44 -9.10
C ASP A 80 28.42 -8.11 -9.38
N LEU A 81 29.09 -6.99 -9.11
CA LEU A 81 28.52 -5.65 -9.26
C LEU A 81 28.12 -5.32 -10.72
N PHE A 82 28.78 -5.88 -11.72
CA PHE A 82 28.47 -5.60 -13.12
C PHE A 82 27.99 -6.82 -13.91
N VAL A 83 28.48 -8.03 -13.60
CA VAL A 83 28.07 -9.25 -14.33
C VAL A 83 26.64 -9.64 -14.00
N THR A 84 26.28 -9.61 -12.71
CA THR A 84 24.93 -9.99 -12.28
C THR A 84 23.86 -9.10 -12.85
N PRO A 85 23.92 -7.74 -12.76
CA PRO A 85 22.94 -6.87 -13.41
C PRO A 85 22.88 -7.05 -14.92
N LEU A 86 24.05 -7.09 -15.60
CA LEU A 86 24.15 -7.20 -17.05
C LEU A 86 23.47 -8.50 -17.55
N VAL A 87 23.86 -9.64 -16.98
CA VAL A 87 23.35 -10.95 -17.39
C VAL A 87 21.87 -11.08 -17.02
N SER A 88 21.46 -10.63 -15.82
CA SER A 88 20.08 -10.69 -15.38
C SER A 88 19.16 -9.90 -16.31
N VAL A 89 19.52 -8.67 -16.65
CA VAL A 89 18.71 -7.82 -17.55
C VAL A 89 18.70 -8.38 -18.97
N PHE A 90 19.86 -8.79 -19.50
CA PHE A 90 19.94 -9.31 -20.86
C PHE A 90 19.12 -10.60 -21.03
N VAL A 91 19.32 -11.57 -20.14
CA VAL A 91 18.60 -12.85 -20.21
C VAL A 91 17.10 -12.65 -19.96
N THR A 92 16.74 -11.90 -18.93
CA THR A 92 15.32 -11.63 -18.63
C THR A 92 14.66 -10.84 -19.76
N GLY A 93 15.31 -9.79 -20.28
CA GLY A 93 14.79 -8.97 -21.37
C GLY A 93 14.54 -9.81 -22.62
N TYR A 94 15.50 -10.65 -23.02
CA TYR A 94 15.33 -11.55 -24.15
C TYR A 94 14.19 -12.56 -23.94
N LEU A 95 14.15 -13.23 -22.77
CA LEU A 95 13.08 -14.17 -22.44
C LEU A 95 11.71 -13.48 -22.37
N THR A 96 11.68 -12.24 -21.88
CA THR A 96 10.44 -11.46 -21.80
C THR A 96 9.89 -11.16 -23.17
N LEU A 97 10.70 -10.64 -24.10
CA LEU A 97 10.25 -10.29 -25.44
C LEU A 97 9.94 -11.52 -26.29
N SER A 98 10.70 -12.62 -26.12
CA SER A 98 10.58 -13.80 -26.97
C SER A 98 9.63 -14.88 -26.47
N ILE A 99 9.42 -15.03 -25.18
CA ILE A 99 8.64 -16.14 -24.60
C ILE A 99 7.56 -15.64 -23.63
N ILE A 100 7.98 -14.94 -22.55
CA ILE A 100 7.10 -14.58 -21.45
C ILE A 100 5.99 -13.66 -21.95
N GLY A 101 6.37 -12.59 -22.67
CA GLY A 101 5.44 -11.62 -23.19
C GLY A 101 4.36 -12.24 -24.08
N PRO A 102 4.73 -12.92 -25.19
CA PRO A 102 3.75 -13.54 -26.10
C PRO A 102 2.78 -14.51 -25.40
N ILE A 103 3.31 -15.36 -24.50
CA ILE A 103 2.46 -16.32 -23.76
C ILE A 103 1.48 -15.59 -22.84
N PHE A 104 1.99 -14.68 -21.99
CA PHE A 104 1.13 -14.06 -20.99
C PHE A 104 0.22 -12.97 -21.55
N VAL A 105 0.57 -12.32 -22.66
CA VAL A 105 -0.35 -11.48 -23.43
C VAL A 105 -1.50 -12.33 -24.01
N THR A 106 -1.23 -13.53 -24.49
CA THR A 106 -2.29 -14.43 -24.98
C THR A 106 -3.24 -14.83 -23.85
N VAL A 107 -2.72 -15.14 -22.66
CA VAL A 107 -3.54 -15.44 -21.47
C VAL A 107 -4.37 -14.22 -21.06
N GLU A 108 -3.74 -13.03 -21.04
CA GLU A 108 -4.39 -11.77 -20.69
C GLU A 108 -5.49 -11.41 -21.69
N ASN A 109 -5.23 -11.55 -22.98
CA ASN A 109 -6.24 -11.34 -24.03
C ASN A 109 -7.40 -12.34 -23.91
N GLY A 110 -7.14 -13.60 -23.56
CA GLY A 110 -8.17 -14.59 -23.26
C GLY A 110 -9.07 -14.15 -22.11
N LEU A 111 -8.47 -13.61 -21.03
CA LEU A 111 -9.21 -13.08 -19.89
C LEU A 111 -10.06 -11.86 -20.30
N LEU A 112 -9.47 -10.91 -21.04
CA LEU A 112 -10.17 -9.71 -21.52
C LEU A 112 -11.34 -10.05 -22.45
N ASN A 113 -11.15 -11.00 -23.36
CA ASN A 113 -12.23 -11.50 -24.22
C ASN A 113 -13.36 -12.16 -23.41
N GLY A 114 -13.01 -12.92 -22.37
CA GLY A 114 -13.98 -13.47 -21.44
C GLY A 114 -14.78 -12.41 -20.69
N ILE A 115 -14.13 -11.35 -20.25
CA ILE A 115 -14.78 -10.19 -19.61
C ILE A 115 -15.70 -9.46 -20.59
N GLN A 116 -15.26 -9.24 -21.84
CA GLN A 116 -16.10 -8.62 -22.87
C GLN A 116 -17.34 -9.47 -23.19
N TRP A 117 -17.18 -10.77 -23.29
CA TRP A 117 -18.30 -11.70 -23.45
C TRP A 117 -19.26 -11.61 -22.26
N LEU A 118 -18.74 -11.58 -21.04
CA LEU A 118 -19.53 -11.47 -19.82
C LEU A 118 -20.36 -10.17 -19.81
N ILE A 119 -19.76 -9.05 -20.16
CA ILE A 119 -20.46 -7.74 -20.20
C ILE A 119 -21.55 -7.73 -21.27
N ALA A 120 -21.36 -8.45 -22.37
CA ALA A 120 -22.33 -8.55 -23.45
C ALA A 120 -23.55 -9.42 -23.10
N LEU A 121 -23.59 -10.06 -21.93
CA LEU A 121 -24.77 -10.83 -21.50
C LEU A 121 -26.00 -9.94 -21.38
N PRO A 122 -27.18 -10.47 -21.76
CA PRO A 122 -28.43 -9.70 -21.75
C PRO A 122 -28.80 -9.27 -20.33
N PHE A 123 -29.66 -8.24 -20.25
CA PHE A 123 -30.18 -7.69 -19.00
C PHE A 123 -29.14 -7.11 -18.04
N GLY A 124 -27.89 -6.88 -18.51
CA GLY A 124 -26.83 -6.32 -17.69
C GLY A 124 -26.26 -7.23 -16.59
N ILE A 125 -26.57 -8.53 -16.65
CA ILE A 125 -26.12 -9.52 -15.63
C ILE A 125 -24.59 -9.54 -15.54
N GLY A 126 -23.91 -9.55 -16.67
CA GLY A 126 -22.45 -9.54 -16.70
C GLY A 126 -21.86 -8.26 -16.15
N SER A 127 -22.47 -7.12 -16.44
CA SER A 127 -22.07 -5.82 -15.89
C SER A 127 -22.29 -5.77 -14.37
N PHE A 128 -23.36 -6.39 -13.85
CA PHE A 128 -23.58 -6.53 -12.42
C PHE A 128 -22.44 -7.34 -11.76
N ILE A 129 -22.09 -8.49 -12.33
CA ILE A 129 -20.98 -9.32 -11.83
C ILE A 129 -19.66 -8.53 -11.88
N MET A 130 -19.34 -7.93 -13.01
CA MET A 130 -18.09 -7.17 -13.15
C MET A 130 -18.04 -5.94 -12.27
N GLY A 131 -19.18 -5.25 -12.05
CA GLY A 131 -19.26 -4.14 -11.11
C GLY A 131 -18.96 -4.55 -9.66
N ALA A 132 -19.36 -5.77 -9.27
CA ALA A 132 -19.02 -6.35 -7.97
C ALA A 132 -17.52 -6.70 -7.88
N PHE A 133 -16.95 -7.27 -8.96
CA PHE A 133 -15.58 -7.77 -8.97
C PHE A 133 -14.54 -6.72 -9.36
N TYR A 134 -14.93 -5.54 -9.83
CA TYR A 134 -13.97 -4.52 -10.23
C TYR A 134 -13.07 -4.06 -9.08
N ALA A 135 -13.62 -3.72 -7.92
CA ALA A 135 -12.81 -3.31 -6.76
C ALA A 135 -11.83 -4.39 -6.27
N PRO A 136 -12.18 -5.69 -6.21
CA PRO A 136 -11.21 -6.78 -6.04
C PRO A 136 -10.05 -6.77 -7.04
N THR A 137 -10.29 -6.45 -8.31
CA THR A 137 -9.21 -6.35 -9.31
C THR A 137 -8.34 -5.11 -9.12
N VAL A 138 -8.89 -4.03 -8.56
CA VAL A 138 -8.10 -2.87 -8.13
C VAL A 138 -7.15 -3.27 -7.00
N VAL A 139 -7.63 -4.03 -6.02
CA VAL A 139 -6.79 -4.56 -4.92
C VAL A 139 -5.68 -5.46 -5.44
N ALA A 140 -5.96 -6.27 -6.45
CA ALA A 140 -4.97 -7.12 -7.11
C ALA A 140 -4.01 -6.34 -8.04
N GLY A 141 -4.26 -5.04 -8.31
CA GLY A 141 -3.45 -4.20 -9.19
C GLY A 141 -3.62 -4.46 -10.70
N VAL A 142 -4.52 -5.39 -11.08
CA VAL A 142 -4.67 -5.80 -12.50
C VAL A 142 -5.66 -4.92 -13.28
N HIS A 143 -6.35 -3.98 -12.62
CA HIS A 143 -7.37 -3.13 -13.25
C HIS A 143 -6.84 -2.24 -14.39
N HIS A 144 -5.54 -1.93 -14.42
CA HIS A 144 -4.92 -1.13 -15.50
C HIS A 144 -5.00 -1.82 -16.88
N MET A 145 -5.07 -3.16 -16.93
CA MET A 145 -5.20 -3.90 -18.19
C MET A 145 -6.53 -3.63 -18.90
N TYR A 146 -7.55 -3.19 -18.18
CA TYR A 146 -8.88 -2.93 -18.75
C TYR A 146 -8.94 -1.73 -19.70
N THR A 147 -7.91 -0.87 -19.71
CA THR A 147 -7.77 0.21 -20.70
C THR A 147 -7.79 -0.34 -22.14
N ILE A 148 -7.33 -1.57 -22.36
CA ILE A 148 -7.40 -2.23 -23.67
C ILE A 148 -8.86 -2.50 -24.08
N ILE A 149 -9.74 -2.81 -23.13
CA ILE A 149 -11.18 -2.97 -23.39
C ILE A 149 -11.78 -1.63 -23.82
N ASP A 150 -11.47 -0.56 -23.07
CA ASP A 150 -11.93 0.78 -23.42
C ASP A 150 -11.53 1.17 -24.85
N LEU A 151 -10.24 1.05 -25.17
CA LEU A 151 -9.71 1.41 -26.48
C LEU A 151 -10.29 0.56 -27.60
N GLY A 152 -10.43 -0.76 -27.38
CA GLY A 152 -11.06 -1.66 -28.34
C GLY A 152 -12.52 -1.32 -28.59
N GLN A 153 -13.30 -0.96 -27.56
CA GLN A 153 -14.70 -0.56 -27.71
C GLN A 153 -14.81 0.81 -28.40
N LEU A 154 -13.97 1.77 -28.02
CA LEU A 154 -13.92 3.10 -28.66
C LEU A 154 -13.61 2.98 -30.16
N SER A 155 -12.64 2.16 -30.55
CA SER A 155 -12.29 1.92 -31.94
C SER A 155 -13.45 1.29 -32.73
N LYS A 156 -14.17 0.34 -32.13
CA LYS A 156 -15.20 -0.43 -32.80
C LYS A 156 -16.58 0.26 -32.82
N PHE A 157 -16.94 0.93 -31.73
CA PHE A 157 -18.29 1.44 -31.49
C PHE A 157 -18.33 2.98 -31.35
N GLY A 158 -17.18 3.65 -31.28
CA GLY A 158 -17.09 5.08 -30.99
C GLY A 158 -17.37 5.45 -29.53
N VAL A 159 -17.76 4.46 -28.72
CA VAL A 159 -18.03 4.62 -27.28
C VAL A 159 -17.54 3.39 -26.53
N THR A 160 -17.18 3.59 -25.26
CA THR A 160 -16.87 2.49 -24.35
C THR A 160 -17.97 2.32 -23.31
N TYR A 161 -18.42 1.11 -23.09
CA TYR A 161 -19.38 0.72 -22.05
C TYR A 161 -18.67 0.27 -20.77
N TRP A 162 -17.35 0.06 -20.84
CA TRP A 162 -16.53 -0.34 -19.70
C TRP A 162 -16.31 0.80 -18.71
N LEU A 163 -16.02 2.01 -19.19
CA LEU A 163 -15.69 3.14 -18.33
C LEU A 163 -16.82 3.52 -17.35
N PRO A 164 -18.11 3.60 -17.76
CA PRO A 164 -19.21 3.83 -16.82
C PRO A 164 -19.34 2.75 -15.75
N LEU A 165 -19.06 1.47 -16.09
CA LEU A 165 -19.05 0.36 -15.15
C LEU A 165 -17.93 0.54 -14.11
N ALA A 166 -16.71 0.83 -14.54
CA ALA A 166 -15.58 1.11 -13.67
C ALA A 166 -15.86 2.33 -12.76
N SER A 167 -16.46 3.41 -13.34
CA SER A 167 -16.88 4.59 -12.58
C SER A 167 -17.89 4.23 -11.49
N ALA A 168 -18.88 3.41 -11.78
CA ALA A 168 -19.87 2.98 -10.78
C ALA A 168 -19.22 2.26 -9.60
N ALA A 169 -18.27 1.35 -9.88
CA ALA A 169 -17.54 0.63 -8.83
C ALA A 169 -16.67 1.56 -7.97
N ASN A 170 -15.98 2.53 -8.60
CA ASN A 170 -15.16 3.51 -7.89
C ASN A 170 -16.02 4.39 -6.97
N ILE A 171 -17.12 4.91 -7.48
CA ILE A 171 -18.07 5.75 -6.76
C ILE A 171 -18.69 5.01 -5.57
N ALA A 172 -19.02 3.74 -5.74
CA ALA A 172 -19.56 2.90 -4.69
C ALA A 172 -18.59 2.73 -3.51
N GLN A 173 -17.29 2.56 -3.79
CA GLN A 173 -16.28 2.52 -2.72
C GLN A 173 -16.24 3.85 -1.94
N GLY A 174 -16.41 4.99 -2.62
CA GLY A 174 -16.57 6.30 -1.97
C GLY A 174 -17.79 6.37 -1.06
N GLY A 175 -18.95 5.86 -1.52
CA GLY A 175 -20.17 5.79 -0.72
C GLY A 175 -20.02 4.93 0.53
N ALA A 176 -19.39 3.77 0.42
CA ALA A 176 -19.07 2.91 1.54
C ALA A 176 -18.15 3.61 2.56
N THR A 177 -17.10 4.27 2.07
CA THR A 177 -16.15 5.01 2.92
C THR A 177 -16.83 6.19 3.64
N LEU A 178 -17.72 6.94 2.97
CA LEU A 178 -18.45 8.03 3.59
C LEU A 178 -19.37 7.53 4.69
N ALA A 179 -20.02 6.38 4.51
CA ALA A 179 -20.85 5.77 5.56
C ALA A 179 -20.02 5.43 6.81
N VAL A 180 -18.80 4.92 6.65
CA VAL A 180 -17.87 4.72 7.77
C VAL A 180 -17.52 6.06 8.42
N ALA A 181 -17.15 7.06 7.64
CA ALA A 181 -16.75 8.39 8.12
C ALA A 181 -17.84 9.07 8.97
N LEU A 182 -19.11 8.95 8.57
CA LEU A 182 -20.23 9.57 9.29
C LEU A 182 -20.70 8.75 10.50
N LYS A 183 -20.48 7.43 10.47
CA LYS A 183 -20.94 6.53 11.54
C LYS A 183 -19.92 6.35 12.64
N THR A 184 -18.65 6.50 12.35
CA THR A 184 -17.57 6.35 13.32
C THR A 184 -17.55 7.51 14.33
N LYS A 185 -17.28 7.20 15.59
CA LYS A 185 -17.00 8.17 16.66
C LYS A 185 -15.51 8.49 16.77
N ASP A 186 -14.67 7.65 16.19
CA ASP A 186 -13.21 7.83 16.18
C ASP A 186 -12.82 8.97 15.23
N GLN A 187 -12.28 10.04 15.79
CA GLN A 187 -11.86 11.22 15.01
C GLN A 187 -10.70 10.92 14.05
N LYS A 188 -9.82 9.97 14.39
CA LYS A 188 -8.71 9.55 13.54
C LYS A 188 -9.21 8.84 12.29
N ILE A 189 -10.17 7.91 12.46
CA ILE A 189 -10.83 7.25 11.32
C ILE A 189 -11.59 8.27 10.49
N LYS A 190 -12.31 9.18 11.12
CA LYS A 190 -13.11 10.20 10.44
C LYS A 190 -12.26 11.16 9.60
N SER A 191 -11.14 11.65 10.17
CA SER A 191 -10.22 12.57 9.46
C SER A 191 -9.57 11.94 8.23
N MET A 192 -9.36 10.63 8.22
CA MET A 192 -8.86 9.89 7.07
C MET A 192 -9.99 9.52 6.08
N ALA A 193 -11.15 9.09 6.59
CA ALA A 193 -12.22 8.54 5.76
C ALA A 193 -12.95 9.61 4.95
N VAL A 194 -13.12 10.84 5.45
CA VAL A 194 -13.78 11.92 4.70
C VAL A 194 -13.02 12.30 3.42
N PRO A 195 -11.71 12.65 3.47
CA PRO A 195 -10.97 12.95 2.25
C PRO A 195 -10.82 11.73 1.34
N SER A 196 -10.73 10.52 1.89
CA SER A 196 -10.67 9.29 1.10
C SER A 196 -11.98 9.02 0.33
N ALA A 197 -13.13 9.29 0.94
CA ALA A 197 -14.43 9.19 0.27
C ALA A 197 -14.53 10.19 -0.89
N LEU A 198 -14.09 11.43 -0.67
CA LEU A 198 -14.05 12.46 -1.73
C LEU A 198 -13.11 12.04 -2.86
N SER A 199 -11.92 11.56 -2.55
CA SER A 199 -10.94 11.05 -3.52
C SER A 199 -11.55 9.95 -4.40
N ALA A 200 -12.26 8.98 -3.81
CA ALA A 200 -12.94 7.92 -4.56
C ALA A 200 -14.05 8.45 -5.47
N CYS A 201 -14.82 9.45 -5.02
CA CYS A 201 -15.81 10.13 -5.87
C CYS A 201 -15.15 10.88 -7.04
N MET A 202 -13.90 11.29 -6.92
CA MET A 202 -13.11 11.90 -8.01
C MET A 202 -12.44 10.86 -8.92
N GLY A 203 -12.57 9.57 -8.60
CA GLY A 203 -12.04 8.46 -9.41
C GLY A 203 -10.75 7.84 -8.89
N ILE A 204 -10.19 8.32 -7.77
CA ILE A 204 -8.98 7.80 -7.12
C ILE A 204 -9.41 7.01 -5.89
N THR A 205 -9.48 5.69 -6.01
CA THR A 205 -10.11 4.80 -5.02
C THR A 205 -9.17 4.19 -4.00
N GLU A 206 -7.86 4.24 -4.25
CA GLU A 206 -6.85 3.60 -3.41
C GLU A 206 -6.93 4.05 -1.93
N PRO A 207 -7.06 5.35 -1.60
CA PRO A 207 -7.18 5.79 -0.21
C PRO A 207 -8.45 5.24 0.46
N ALA A 208 -9.56 5.16 -0.26
CA ALA A 208 -10.83 4.65 0.25
C ALA A 208 -10.77 3.12 0.44
N ILE A 209 -10.23 2.39 -0.53
CA ILE A 209 -10.15 0.92 -0.50
C ILE A 209 -9.15 0.47 0.57
N PHE A 210 -7.89 0.93 0.49
CA PHE A 210 -6.83 0.43 1.37
C PHE A 210 -6.85 1.11 2.75
N GLY A 211 -7.14 2.42 2.81
CA GLY A 211 -7.15 3.16 4.06
C GLY A 211 -8.36 2.84 4.96
N VAL A 212 -9.53 2.57 4.37
CA VAL A 212 -10.78 2.43 5.12
C VAL A 212 -11.49 1.11 4.86
N ASN A 213 -11.91 0.86 3.61
CA ASN A 213 -12.88 -0.21 3.34
C ASN A 213 -12.33 -1.61 3.59
N LEU A 214 -11.08 -1.91 3.18
CA LEU A 214 -10.42 -3.18 3.44
C LEU A 214 -10.05 -3.36 4.90
N ARG A 215 -9.66 -2.28 5.59
CA ARG A 215 -9.33 -2.32 7.01
C ARG A 215 -10.49 -2.88 7.85
N PHE A 216 -11.73 -2.53 7.49
CA PHE A 216 -12.94 -3.02 8.17
C PHE A 216 -13.59 -4.22 7.46
N GLY A 217 -13.16 -4.58 6.27
CA GLY A 217 -13.61 -5.71 5.46
C GLY A 217 -15.04 -5.57 4.94
N LYS A 218 -16.04 -5.48 5.81
CA LYS A 218 -17.44 -5.35 5.43
C LYS A 218 -17.77 -4.14 4.55
N PRO A 219 -17.27 -2.92 4.82
CA PRO A 219 -17.49 -1.76 3.93
C PRO A 219 -17.00 -2.01 2.50
N PHE A 220 -15.89 -2.73 2.34
CA PHE A 220 -15.38 -3.12 1.03
C PHE A 220 -16.39 -3.97 0.25
N VAL A 221 -16.95 -4.99 0.90
CA VAL A 221 -17.96 -5.87 0.29
C VAL A 221 -19.23 -5.08 -0.05
N MET A 222 -19.69 -4.20 0.83
CA MET A 222 -20.87 -3.35 0.56
C MET A 222 -20.61 -2.38 -0.59
N GLY A 223 -19.38 -1.85 -0.73
CA GLY A 223 -18.93 -1.09 -1.89
C GLY A 223 -18.97 -1.91 -3.18
N CYS A 224 -18.52 -3.16 -3.16
CA CYS A 224 -18.63 -4.08 -4.30
C CYS A 224 -20.08 -4.29 -4.73
N ILE A 225 -21.00 -4.49 -3.78
CA ILE A 225 -22.43 -4.68 -4.07
C ILE A 225 -23.04 -3.39 -4.65
N GLY A 226 -22.72 -2.22 -4.07
CA GLY A 226 -23.16 -0.93 -4.61
C GLY A 226 -22.67 -0.68 -6.04
N GLY A 227 -21.40 -1.04 -6.32
CA GLY A 227 -20.81 -0.99 -7.65
C GLY A 227 -21.54 -1.90 -8.66
N ALA A 228 -21.96 -3.09 -8.22
CA ALA A 228 -22.76 -4.00 -9.03
C ALA A 228 -24.09 -3.38 -9.48
N PHE A 229 -24.81 -2.73 -8.58
CA PHE A 229 -26.08 -2.07 -8.92
C PHE A 229 -25.89 -0.89 -9.86
N GLY A 230 -24.86 -0.07 -9.65
CA GLY A 230 -24.53 1.04 -10.55
C GLY A 230 -24.13 0.56 -11.94
N ALA A 231 -23.31 -0.49 -12.04
CA ALA A 231 -22.89 -1.10 -13.29
C ALA A 231 -24.06 -1.77 -14.04
N LEU A 232 -24.99 -2.42 -13.32
CA LEU A 232 -26.22 -2.95 -13.88
C LEU A 232 -27.04 -1.81 -14.53
N PHE A 233 -27.24 -0.71 -13.82
CA PHE A 233 -27.99 0.43 -14.34
C PHE A 233 -27.32 1.04 -15.57
N ALA A 234 -26.00 1.23 -15.53
CA ALA A 234 -25.25 1.73 -16.69
C ALA A 234 -25.43 0.83 -17.93
N SER A 235 -25.39 -0.48 -17.74
CA SER A 235 -25.57 -1.44 -18.83
C SER A 235 -26.99 -1.44 -19.39
N VAL A 236 -28.01 -1.45 -18.54
CA VAL A 236 -29.42 -1.47 -18.96
C VAL A 236 -29.80 -0.17 -19.70
N THR A 237 -29.23 0.97 -19.31
CA THR A 237 -29.45 2.26 -19.98
C THR A 237 -28.59 2.47 -21.23
N GLY A 238 -27.70 1.51 -21.55
CA GLY A 238 -26.77 1.64 -22.67
C GLY A 238 -25.80 2.83 -22.50
N LEU A 239 -25.45 3.18 -21.27
CA LEU A 239 -24.57 4.31 -20.97
C LEU A 239 -23.16 4.05 -21.51
N GLY A 240 -22.73 4.85 -22.49
CA GLY A 240 -21.41 4.77 -23.11
C GLY A 240 -20.64 6.07 -22.92
N ALA A 241 -19.32 5.95 -22.74
CA ALA A 241 -18.40 7.08 -22.67
C ALA A 241 -17.65 7.25 -23.99
N THR A 242 -17.42 8.51 -24.39
CA THR A 242 -16.74 8.87 -25.65
C THR A 242 -15.23 8.92 -25.55
N GLY A 243 -14.68 8.58 -24.38
CA GLY A 243 -13.25 8.54 -24.11
C GLY A 243 -12.94 7.65 -22.91
N THR A 244 -11.67 7.55 -22.53
CA THR A 244 -11.20 6.74 -21.40
C THR A 244 -10.32 7.54 -20.45
N GLY A 245 -9.96 6.95 -19.29
CA GLY A 245 -8.97 7.48 -18.35
C GLY A 245 -9.53 8.36 -17.22
N VAL A 246 -10.79 8.79 -17.29
CA VAL A 246 -11.42 9.64 -16.24
C VAL A 246 -12.67 8.97 -15.71
N THR A 247 -12.69 8.69 -14.40
CA THR A 247 -13.82 8.06 -13.69
C THR A 247 -14.37 8.99 -12.61
N GLY A 248 -15.33 8.53 -11.82
CA GLY A 248 -15.93 9.31 -10.75
C GLY A 248 -16.77 10.48 -11.26
N ILE A 249 -16.82 11.57 -10.51
CA ILE A 249 -17.63 12.77 -10.86
C ILE A 249 -17.23 13.32 -12.24
N PHE A 250 -15.93 13.36 -12.53
CA PHE A 250 -15.44 13.91 -13.80
C PHE A 250 -15.71 13.00 -15.00
N GLY A 251 -16.04 11.73 -14.79
CA GLY A 251 -16.46 10.82 -15.86
C GLY A 251 -17.72 11.27 -16.59
N ILE A 252 -18.54 12.16 -16.00
CA ILE A 252 -19.69 12.77 -16.65
C ILE A 252 -19.30 13.52 -17.94
N LEU A 253 -18.09 14.10 -17.98
CA LEU A 253 -17.59 14.83 -19.14
C LEU A 253 -17.37 13.91 -20.36
N LEU A 254 -17.17 12.64 -20.14
CA LEU A 254 -17.04 11.61 -21.18
C LEU A 254 -18.39 10.97 -21.55
N CYS A 255 -19.44 11.25 -20.77
CA CYS A 255 -20.80 10.73 -20.95
C CYS A 255 -21.82 11.82 -21.27
N LEU A 256 -21.41 12.93 -21.91
CA LEU A 256 -22.27 14.07 -22.23
C LEU A 256 -23.39 13.73 -23.25
N ASN A 257 -23.28 12.61 -23.93
CA ASN A 257 -24.35 12.03 -24.75
C ASN A 257 -25.55 11.57 -23.91
N ASN A 258 -25.36 11.20 -22.64
CA ASN A 258 -26.44 10.79 -21.73
C ASN A 258 -26.10 11.14 -20.26
N PRO A 259 -25.99 12.44 -19.90
CA PRO A 259 -25.53 12.90 -18.60
C PRO A 259 -26.50 12.54 -17.46
N VAL A 260 -27.81 12.49 -17.75
CA VAL A 260 -28.82 12.13 -16.77
C VAL A 260 -28.64 10.68 -16.30
N SER A 261 -28.39 9.74 -17.22
CA SER A 261 -28.13 8.35 -16.87
C SER A 261 -26.83 8.23 -16.08
N TYR A 262 -25.82 9.04 -16.37
CA TYR A 262 -24.57 9.03 -15.58
C TYR A 262 -24.82 9.48 -14.14
N ILE A 263 -25.59 10.57 -13.94
CA ILE A 263 -25.94 11.05 -12.60
C ILE A 263 -26.77 10.02 -11.85
N LEU A 264 -27.74 9.39 -12.50
CA LEU A 264 -28.55 8.33 -11.87
C LEU A 264 -27.71 7.11 -11.50
N MET A 265 -26.81 6.68 -12.37
CA MET A 265 -25.82 5.62 -12.07
C MET A 265 -24.97 5.97 -10.84
N PHE A 266 -24.48 7.23 -10.78
CA PHE A 266 -23.72 7.74 -9.65
C PHE A 266 -24.52 7.64 -8.34
N VAL A 267 -25.75 8.15 -8.35
CA VAL A 267 -26.63 8.13 -7.17
C VAL A 267 -26.95 6.70 -6.73
N ILE A 268 -27.22 5.81 -7.67
CA ILE A 268 -27.51 4.39 -7.38
C ILE A 268 -26.29 3.71 -6.78
N ALA A 269 -25.12 3.81 -7.42
CA ALA A 269 -23.90 3.15 -6.95
C ALA A 269 -23.47 3.66 -5.57
N PHE A 270 -23.39 4.99 -5.41
CA PHE A 270 -23.02 5.64 -4.17
C PHE A 270 -24.03 5.36 -3.05
N GLY A 271 -25.32 5.59 -3.35
CA GLY A 271 -26.41 5.44 -2.39
C GLY A 271 -26.58 4.00 -1.90
N ALA A 272 -26.53 3.02 -2.81
CA ALA A 272 -26.60 1.61 -2.44
C ALA A 272 -25.41 1.21 -1.55
N ALA A 273 -24.18 1.56 -1.91
CA ALA A 273 -23.01 1.28 -1.09
C ALA A 273 -23.06 1.97 0.27
N PHE A 274 -23.49 3.24 0.30
CA PHE A 274 -23.64 4.01 1.52
C PHE A 274 -24.67 3.36 2.46
N VAL A 275 -25.89 3.10 1.96
CA VAL A 275 -26.98 2.51 2.77
C VAL A 275 -26.61 1.12 3.27
N LEU A 276 -26.07 0.27 2.40
CA LEU A 276 -25.66 -1.09 2.80
C LEU A 276 -24.53 -1.04 3.84
N THR A 277 -23.57 -0.14 3.70
CA THR A 277 -22.50 0.02 4.69
C THR A 277 -23.05 0.58 6.00
N TRP A 278 -23.93 1.55 5.92
CA TRP A 278 -24.58 2.14 7.10
C TRP A 278 -25.36 1.10 7.91
N LEU A 279 -26.14 0.24 7.23
CA LEU A 279 -26.99 -0.75 7.88
C LEU A 279 -26.20 -1.99 8.33
N PHE A 280 -25.33 -2.50 7.47
CA PHE A 280 -24.71 -3.83 7.65
C PHE A 280 -23.18 -3.82 7.66
N GLY A 281 -22.56 -2.81 7.04
CA GLY A 281 -21.13 -2.82 6.74
C GLY A 281 -20.26 -2.34 7.90
N TYR A 282 -20.73 -1.43 8.74
CA TYR A 282 -19.94 -0.86 9.81
C TYR A 282 -20.73 -0.78 11.12
N LYS A 283 -20.14 -1.28 12.17
CA LYS A 283 -20.59 -1.05 13.54
C LYS A 283 -19.44 -0.37 14.26
N ASP A 284 -19.74 0.74 14.91
CA ASP A 284 -18.80 1.43 15.78
C ASP A 284 -18.64 0.56 17.03
N THR A 285 -17.79 -0.45 16.96
CA THR A 285 -17.34 -1.18 18.13
C THR A 285 -16.25 -0.33 18.75
N ASN A 286 -16.47 0.10 20.00
CA ASN A 286 -15.38 0.62 20.82
C ASN A 286 -14.16 -0.26 20.59
N VAL A 287 -13.00 0.36 20.35
CA VAL A 287 -11.70 -0.27 20.05
C VAL A 287 -11.21 -1.07 21.28
N SER A 288 -12.01 -2.04 21.75
CA SER A 288 -11.63 -2.99 22.79
C SER A 288 -11.78 -4.46 22.38
N GLU A 289 -12.33 -4.73 21.17
CA GLU A 289 -12.50 -6.12 20.74
C GLU A 289 -12.34 -6.24 19.23
N LYS A 290 -11.12 -6.39 18.74
CA LYS A 290 -10.77 -7.22 17.60
C LYS A 290 -9.27 -7.15 17.28
N THR A 291 -8.51 -7.78 18.16
CA THR A 291 -7.32 -8.52 17.76
C THR A 291 -7.60 -9.98 18.10
N GLU A 292 -8.42 -10.63 17.31
CA GLU A 292 -8.56 -12.10 17.36
C GLU A 292 -9.03 -12.60 16.00
N SER A 293 -8.10 -13.17 15.27
CA SER A 293 -8.23 -14.46 14.60
C SER A 293 -6.96 -14.77 13.78
N VAL A 294 -5.92 -15.19 14.49
CA VAL A 294 -5.08 -16.32 14.05
C VAL A 294 -4.96 -17.23 15.26
N GLU A 295 -5.40 -18.46 15.10
CA GLU A 295 -5.47 -19.50 16.11
C GLU A 295 -4.11 -19.73 16.78
N ALA A 296 -4.10 -19.68 18.10
CA ALA A 296 -3.15 -20.39 18.92
C ALA A 296 -3.90 -21.08 20.05
N VAL A 297 -3.72 -22.38 20.10
CA VAL A 297 -4.20 -23.31 21.13
C VAL A 297 -3.49 -23.03 22.45
N GLY A 298 -4.27 -22.94 23.54
CA GLY A 298 -3.82 -23.34 24.84
C GLY A 298 -3.70 -22.28 25.92
N ASP A 299 -4.59 -22.35 26.76
CA ASP A 299 -4.63 -22.35 28.24
C ASP A 299 -5.06 -21.07 28.95
N LYS A 300 -6.12 -21.28 29.74
CA LYS A 300 -6.78 -20.30 30.60
C LYS A 300 -5.93 -19.98 31.84
N SER A 301 -5.70 -18.70 32.07
CA SER A 301 -5.55 -18.23 33.44
C SER A 301 -6.18 -16.83 33.54
N THR A 302 -7.23 -16.78 34.31
CA THR A 302 -7.92 -15.59 34.80
C THR A 302 -6.96 -14.74 35.63
N THR A 303 -6.76 -13.47 35.26
CA THR A 303 -6.27 -12.49 36.22
C THR A 303 -6.99 -11.16 36.03
N GLU A 304 -7.44 -10.64 37.14
CA GLU A 304 -8.29 -9.47 37.32
C GLU A 304 -7.69 -8.18 36.79
N LYS A 305 -8.55 -7.28 36.26
CA LYS A 305 -8.20 -5.89 35.91
C LYS A 305 -7.68 -5.17 37.16
N SER A 306 -6.40 -4.91 37.19
CA SER A 306 -5.82 -3.92 38.09
C SER A 306 -5.89 -2.53 37.45
N ASN A 307 -6.28 -1.55 38.24
CA ASN A 307 -6.42 -0.14 37.92
C ASN A 307 -5.14 0.39 37.26
N ALA A 308 -5.32 1.19 36.18
CA ALA A 308 -4.26 1.90 35.49
C ALA A 308 -3.47 2.76 36.46
N ASP A 309 -2.34 2.29 36.88
CA ASP A 309 -1.28 3.10 37.47
C ASP A 309 -0.60 3.86 36.33
N ASP A 310 -0.23 5.14 36.57
CA ASP A 310 0.38 6.02 35.57
C ASP A 310 1.57 5.32 34.92
N SER A 311 1.48 5.08 33.61
CA SER A 311 2.55 4.42 32.86
C SER A 311 3.73 5.34 32.72
N VAL A 312 4.73 5.16 33.56
CA VAL A 312 5.97 5.97 33.56
C VAL A 312 6.95 5.39 32.55
N LEU A 313 7.28 6.16 31.50
CA LEU A 313 8.35 5.85 30.57
C LEU A 313 9.67 6.48 31.03
N TYR A 314 10.73 5.69 30.92
CA TYR A 314 12.07 6.13 31.24
C TYR A 314 12.86 6.49 29.97
N SER A 315 13.97 7.21 30.13
CA SER A 315 14.83 7.54 29.00
C SER A 315 15.36 6.29 28.31
N VAL A 316 15.35 6.31 26.99
CA VAL A 316 15.84 5.19 26.16
C VAL A 316 17.36 5.19 25.99
N SER A 317 18.05 6.26 26.41
CA SER A 317 19.51 6.36 26.38
C SER A 317 19.99 7.38 27.42
N GLU A 318 21.23 7.28 27.84
CA GLU A 318 21.89 8.37 28.57
C GLU A 318 22.13 9.55 27.62
N GLY A 319 21.76 10.76 28.03
CA GLY A 319 21.93 11.93 27.17
C GLY A 319 21.07 13.13 27.59
N THR A 320 20.88 14.06 26.67
CA THR A 320 20.07 15.26 26.89
C THR A 320 18.71 15.08 26.25
N ALA A 321 17.63 15.19 27.04
CA ALA A 321 16.26 15.13 26.53
C ALA A 321 15.88 16.48 25.88
N ILE A 322 15.25 16.42 24.73
CA ILE A 322 14.72 17.55 23.97
C ILE A 322 13.29 17.28 23.53
N LEU A 323 12.50 18.33 23.28
CA LEU A 323 11.15 18.17 22.72
C LEU A 323 11.23 17.67 21.29
N LEU A 324 10.22 16.89 20.84
CA LEU A 324 10.15 16.46 19.43
C LEU A 324 10.14 17.64 18.46
N SER A 325 9.53 18.77 18.82
CA SER A 325 9.54 20.01 18.03
C SER A 325 10.92 20.62 17.78
N GLN A 326 11.93 20.20 18.54
CA GLN A 326 13.32 20.63 18.40
C GLN A 326 14.18 19.67 17.56
N VAL A 327 13.62 18.54 17.14
CA VAL A 327 14.30 17.58 16.26
C VAL A 327 14.39 18.16 14.86
N ASN A 328 15.55 18.05 14.23
CA ASN A 328 15.79 18.55 12.87
C ASN A 328 15.23 17.58 11.80
N ASP A 329 13.96 17.22 11.92
CA ASP A 329 13.20 16.39 10.98
C ASP A 329 11.72 16.77 11.05
N ALA A 330 11.12 17.09 9.90
CA ALA A 330 9.74 17.57 9.83
C ALA A 330 8.71 16.51 10.29
N THR A 331 8.98 15.23 10.07
CA THR A 331 8.08 14.12 10.44
C THR A 331 8.00 13.96 11.95
N PHE A 332 9.14 14.01 12.63
CA PHE A 332 9.20 13.92 14.09
C PHE A 332 8.76 15.23 14.76
N ALA A 333 9.21 16.37 14.24
CA ALA A 333 8.90 17.69 14.80
C ALA A 333 7.41 18.05 14.73
N SER A 334 6.67 17.53 13.75
CA SER A 334 5.23 17.76 13.60
C SER A 334 4.35 16.83 14.44
N GLU A 335 4.94 15.89 15.17
CA GLU A 335 4.25 14.89 16.00
C GLU A 335 3.17 14.05 15.24
N VAL A 336 3.28 13.95 13.91
CA VAL A 336 2.35 13.17 13.08
C VAL A 336 2.37 11.67 13.43
N LEU A 337 3.51 11.16 13.89
CA LEU A 337 3.67 9.74 14.29
C LEU A 337 3.21 9.48 15.73
N GLY A 338 2.83 10.51 16.47
CA GLY A 338 2.44 10.45 17.87
C GLY A 338 3.27 11.41 18.75
N LYS A 339 2.85 11.58 20.00
CA LYS A 339 3.54 12.42 20.98
C LYS A 339 4.75 11.69 21.57
N GLY A 340 5.75 12.43 21.98
CA GLY A 340 6.94 11.83 22.55
C GLY A 340 8.03 12.83 22.92
N ILE A 341 9.23 12.31 23.03
CA ILE A 341 10.43 13.04 23.42
C ILE A 341 11.59 12.53 22.57
N ALA A 342 12.60 13.35 22.35
CA ALA A 342 13.86 12.90 21.76
C ALA A 342 15.02 13.00 22.76
N VAL A 343 15.99 12.13 22.62
CA VAL A 343 17.21 12.13 23.41
C VAL A 343 18.40 12.32 22.47
N ILE A 344 19.27 13.28 22.79
CA ILE A 344 20.60 13.38 22.17
C ILE A 344 21.52 12.47 23.00
N PRO A 345 21.87 11.28 22.48
CA PRO A 345 22.57 10.30 23.28
C PRO A 345 24.02 10.68 23.54
N SER A 346 24.51 10.35 24.73
CA SER A 346 25.93 10.45 25.10
C SER A 346 26.67 9.13 24.94
N LYS A 347 25.92 8.01 24.80
CA LYS A 347 26.42 6.67 24.55
C LYS A 347 25.65 6.01 23.43
N GLY A 348 26.28 5.11 22.69
CA GLY A 348 25.68 4.36 21.60
C GLY A 348 24.86 3.14 22.06
N GLU A 349 24.03 3.32 23.09
CA GLU A 349 23.20 2.26 23.67
C GLU A 349 21.76 2.73 23.81
N VAL A 350 20.83 1.90 23.38
CA VAL A 350 19.38 2.15 23.48
C VAL A 350 18.76 1.02 24.31
N VAL A 351 18.05 1.42 25.37
CA VAL A 351 17.46 0.52 26.36
C VAL A 351 15.94 0.63 26.37
N ALA A 352 15.27 -0.39 26.88
CA ALA A 352 13.81 -0.42 27.01
C ALA A 352 13.34 0.62 28.04
N PRO A 353 12.38 1.52 27.68
CA PRO A 353 11.87 2.57 28.56
C PRO A 353 10.93 2.04 29.66
N CYS A 354 10.41 0.85 29.50
CA CYS A 354 9.49 0.14 30.41
C CYS A 354 9.52 -1.36 30.13
N ASP A 355 8.81 -2.14 30.92
CA ASP A 355 8.56 -3.55 30.60
C ASP A 355 7.62 -3.63 29.40
N ALA A 356 8.03 -4.39 28.37
CA ALA A 356 7.33 -4.43 27.09
C ALA A 356 7.62 -5.71 26.29
N VAL A 357 6.87 -5.91 25.22
CA VAL A 357 7.13 -6.90 24.19
C VAL A 357 7.71 -6.22 22.97
N VAL A 358 8.74 -6.79 22.38
CA VAL A 358 9.30 -6.30 21.12
C VAL A 358 8.40 -6.72 19.97
N GLU A 359 7.61 -5.78 19.43
CA GLU A 359 6.74 -6.03 18.29
C GLU A 359 7.52 -6.13 16.98
N THR A 360 8.45 -5.22 16.77
CA THR A 360 9.22 -5.15 15.53
C THR A 360 10.62 -4.62 15.76
N VAL A 361 11.61 -5.35 15.30
CA VAL A 361 12.96 -4.83 15.04
C VAL A 361 13.09 -4.66 13.54
N PHE A 362 13.35 -3.43 13.08
CA PHE A 362 13.52 -3.16 11.64
C PHE A 362 14.80 -3.84 11.11
N ASP A 363 14.77 -4.35 9.88
CA ASP A 363 15.90 -5.08 9.27
C ASP A 363 17.20 -4.28 9.28
N THR A 364 17.10 -2.97 9.14
CA THR A 364 18.20 -2.01 9.21
C THR A 364 18.59 -1.62 10.65
N LYS A 365 17.95 -2.18 11.66
CA LYS A 365 18.24 -2.04 13.11
C LYS A 365 18.28 -0.60 13.62
N HIS A 366 17.80 0.37 12.83
CA HIS A 366 17.75 1.79 13.18
C HIS A 366 16.51 2.13 14.01
N ALA A 367 15.54 1.23 14.09
CA ALA A 367 14.33 1.45 14.86
C ALA A 367 13.81 0.15 15.48
N VAL A 368 13.08 0.29 16.60
CA VAL A 368 12.42 -0.80 17.32
C VAL A 368 11.04 -0.34 17.80
N GLY A 369 10.03 -1.17 17.56
CA GLY A 369 8.68 -1.03 18.07
C GLY A 369 8.48 -1.90 19.29
N LEU A 370 7.86 -1.35 20.33
CA LEU A 370 7.56 -2.04 21.58
C LEU A 370 6.07 -1.89 21.89
N SER A 371 5.47 -2.89 22.53
CA SER A 371 4.12 -2.86 23.07
C SER A 371 4.14 -3.21 24.55
N THR A 372 3.47 -2.41 25.37
CA THR A 372 3.34 -2.65 26.81
C THR A 372 2.12 -3.53 27.10
N GLU A 373 2.06 -4.16 28.27
CA GLU A 373 0.87 -4.90 28.73
C GLU A 373 -0.38 -3.99 28.85
N SER A 374 -0.19 -2.69 29.06
CA SER A 374 -1.28 -1.70 29.09
C SER A 374 -1.78 -1.28 27.70
N GLY A 375 -1.17 -1.80 26.62
CA GLY A 375 -1.54 -1.47 25.24
C GLY A 375 -0.88 -0.21 24.70
N MET A 376 0.13 0.35 25.37
CA MET A 376 0.89 1.49 24.85
C MET A 376 1.86 1.01 23.77
N GLU A 377 1.81 1.61 22.59
CA GLU A 377 2.69 1.34 21.46
C GLU A 377 3.80 2.39 21.40
N LEU A 378 5.04 1.92 21.45
CA LEU A 378 6.23 2.76 21.46
C LEU A 378 7.07 2.52 20.21
N LEU A 379 7.53 3.59 19.60
CA LEU A 379 8.52 3.58 18.53
C LEU A 379 9.77 4.31 19.00
N ILE A 380 10.91 3.61 18.99
CA ILE A 380 12.23 4.19 19.24
C ILE A 380 12.96 4.24 17.91
N HIS A 381 13.34 5.42 17.45
CA HIS A 381 14.06 5.62 16.18
C HIS A 381 15.45 6.19 16.47
N ILE A 382 16.51 5.50 16.08
CA ILE A 382 17.89 5.80 16.44
C ILE A 382 18.55 6.62 15.34
N GLY A 383 18.76 7.89 15.62
CA GLY A 383 19.27 8.87 14.65
C GLY A 383 18.23 9.30 13.61
N ILE A 384 18.58 10.30 12.82
CA ILE A 384 17.74 10.84 11.75
C ILE A 384 18.28 10.36 10.40
N ASN A 385 17.39 9.82 9.53
CA ASN A 385 17.71 9.24 8.22
C ASN A 385 18.69 8.06 8.27
N THR A 386 18.92 7.46 9.41
CA THR A 386 19.87 6.34 9.61
C THR A 386 19.44 5.04 8.98
N VAL A 387 18.21 4.94 8.47
CA VAL A 387 17.73 3.85 7.61
C VAL A 387 18.64 3.65 6.37
N GLU A 388 19.21 4.73 5.84
CA GLU A 388 20.10 4.73 4.67
C GLU A 388 21.44 4.03 4.93
N LEU A 389 21.82 3.85 6.20
CA LEU A 389 23.00 3.07 6.60
C LEU A 389 22.82 1.56 6.42
N ASN A 390 21.62 1.09 6.08
CA ASN A 390 21.31 -0.34 5.84
C ASN A 390 21.84 -1.28 6.96
N GLY A 391 21.71 -0.85 8.22
CA GLY A 391 22.13 -1.61 9.39
C GLY A 391 23.63 -1.55 9.71
N LYS A 392 24.44 -0.82 8.94
CA LYS A 392 25.83 -0.58 9.27
C LYS A 392 25.91 0.18 10.60
N TYR A 393 26.82 -0.25 11.46
CA TYR A 393 27.08 0.35 12.77
C TYR A 393 26.00 0.12 13.82
N PHE A 394 24.96 -0.70 13.54
CA PHE A 394 23.90 -1.07 14.46
C PHE A 394 23.93 -2.56 14.79
N THR A 395 23.76 -2.92 16.06
CA THR A 395 23.65 -4.29 16.54
C THR A 395 22.40 -4.43 17.39
N SER A 396 21.46 -5.29 16.98
CA SER A 396 20.29 -5.62 17.78
C SER A 396 20.64 -6.74 18.78
N HIS A 397 20.17 -6.56 20.01
CA HIS A 397 20.30 -7.54 21.11
C HIS A 397 18.96 -8.23 21.41
N VAL A 398 17.91 -7.89 20.66
CA VAL A 398 16.55 -8.43 20.81
C VAL A 398 15.99 -8.82 19.46
N LYS A 399 14.93 -9.64 19.47
CA LYS A 399 14.18 -10.11 18.31
C LYS A 399 12.70 -9.84 18.51
N ASN A 400 11.93 -9.89 17.42
CA ASN A 400 10.48 -9.80 17.47
C ASN A 400 9.90 -10.90 18.39
N GLY A 401 9.00 -10.53 19.27
CA GLY A 401 8.37 -11.39 20.26
C GLY A 401 9.12 -11.52 21.59
N ASP A 402 10.31 -10.94 21.74
CA ASP A 402 11.05 -10.96 23.00
C ASP A 402 10.35 -10.09 24.06
N HIS A 403 10.21 -10.60 25.28
CA HIS A 403 9.83 -9.83 26.44
C HIS A 403 11.05 -9.12 27.03
N VAL A 404 10.99 -7.82 27.12
CA VAL A 404 12.08 -6.97 27.64
C VAL A 404 11.68 -6.28 28.91
N LYS A 405 12.63 -6.15 29.82
CA LYS A 405 12.44 -5.40 31.07
C LYS A 405 13.01 -3.99 30.93
N LYS A 406 12.44 -3.07 31.68
CA LYS A 406 12.97 -1.70 31.81
C LYS A 406 14.48 -1.70 32.00
N GLY A 407 15.17 -0.88 31.18
CA GLY A 407 16.63 -0.75 31.19
C GLY A 407 17.39 -1.85 30.46
N GLN A 408 16.71 -2.86 29.91
CA GLN A 408 17.34 -3.90 29.10
C GLN A 408 17.84 -3.33 27.78
N LEU A 409 19.08 -3.66 27.40
CA LEU A 409 19.69 -3.23 26.14
C LEU A 409 18.90 -3.82 24.94
N LEU A 410 18.46 -2.93 24.05
CA LEU A 410 17.74 -3.27 22.83
C LEU A 410 18.66 -3.24 21.61
N ILE A 411 19.32 -2.11 21.40
CA ILE A 411 20.17 -1.86 20.24
C ILE A 411 21.42 -1.11 20.71
N SER A 412 22.59 -1.52 20.23
CA SER A 412 23.82 -0.76 20.35
C SER A 412 24.28 -0.25 19.00
N PHE A 413 24.88 0.93 18.95
CA PHE A 413 25.36 1.53 17.70
C PHE A 413 26.66 2.32 17.92
N ASP A 414 27.46 2.40 16.87
CA ASP A 414 28.72 3.14 16.88
C ASP A 414 28.44 4.61 16.55
N MET A 415 28.29 5.41 17.60
CA MET A 415 27.94 6.84 17.51
C MET A 415 28.90 7.64 16.64
N GLU A 416 30.20 7.37 16.78
CA GLU A 416 31.26 8.12 16.07
C GLU A 416 31.21 7.80 14.57
N LYS A 417 30.98 6.55 14.18
CA LYS A 417 30.85 6.18 12.78
C LYS A 417 29.56 6.67 12.15
N VAL A 418 28.44 6.68 12.91
CA VAL A 418 27.17 7.25 12.44
C VAL A 418 27.31 8.75 12.17
N LYS A 419 27.92 9.50 13.10
CA LYS A 419 28.22 10.94 12.93
C LYS A 419 29.21 11.19 11.79
N ALA A 420 30.26 10.37 11.68
CA ALA A 420 31.25 10.48 10.60
C ALA A 420 30.63 10.19 9.21
N ALA A 421 29.56 9.39 9.15
CA ALA A 421 28.79 9.16 7.95
C ALA A 421 27.81 10.31 7.61
N GLY A 422 27.75 11.37 8.44
CA GLY A 422 26.94 12.56 8.19
C GLY A 422 25.52 12.51 8.78
N TYR A 423 25.21 11.53 9.65
CA TYR A 423 23.87 11.38 10.22
C TYR A 423 23.80 11.94 11.67
N ASP A 424 22.66 12.54 11.98
CA ASP A 424 22.31 12.95 13.34
C ASP A 424 21.95 11.73 14.18
N VAL A 425 22.43 11.66 15.41
CA VAL A 425 22.21 10.55 16.35
C VAL A 425 21.02 10.79 17.28
N THR A 426 20.35 11.93 17.18
CA THR A 426 19.15 12.25 17.97
C THR A 426 18.14 11.11 17.86
N THR A 427 17.70 10.60 19.00
CA THR A 427 16.90 9.37 19.12
C THR A 427 15.50 9.70 19.65
N PRO A 428 14.49 9.83 18.78
CA PRO A 428 13.09 9.95 19.17
C PRO A 428 12.54 8.70 19.84
N LEU A 429 11.79 8.89 20.94
CA LEU A 429 10.87 7.94 21.56
C LEU A 429 9.46 8.48 21.39
N ILE A 430 8.62 7.76 20.70
CA ILE A 430 7.28 8.17 20.31
C ILE A 430 6.26 7.17 20.83
N VAL A 431 5.17 7.66 21.40
CA VAL A 431 3.97 6.88 21.70
C VAL A 431 3.06 6.97 20.48
N THR A 432 3.02 5.93 19.66
CA THR A 432 2.31 5.96 18.36
C THR A 432 0.79 5.98 18.51
N ASN A 433 0.27 5.45 19.61
CA ASN A 433 -1.13 5.55 19.99
C ASN A 433 -1.38 6.59 21.10
N SER A 434 -0.64 7.72 21.07
CA SER A 434 -0.72 8.79 22.10
C SER A 434 -2.11 9.39 22.28
N ASP A 435 -2.98 9.28 21.26
CA ASP A 435 -4.35 9.79 21.32
C ASP A 435 -5.25 8.99 22.28
N ASP A 436 -4.83 7.78 22.65
CA ASP A 436 -5.54 6.93 23.62
C ASP A 436 -5.24 7.34 25.08
N TYR A 437 -4.27 8.25 25.29
CA TYR A 437 -3.81 8.71 26.61
C TYR A 437 -4.12 10.19 26.81
N LYS A 438 -4.67 10.54 27.99
CA LYS A 438 -5.19 11.89 28.24
C LYS A 438 -4.15 12.97 28.38
N ASP A 439 -2.99 12.66 28.98
CA ASP A 439 -1.91 13.62 29.21
C ASP A 439 -0.53 12.93 29.15
N CYS A 440 0.43 13.53 28.45
CA CYS A 440 1.82 13.13 28.48
C CYS A 440 2.61 14.23 29.20
N LEU A 441 2.93 14.02 30.48
CA LEU A 441 3.74 14.95 31.26
C LEU A 441 5.22 14.53 31.23
N LEU A 442 6.07 15.47 30.85
CA LEU A 442 7.50 15.28 30.82
C LEU A 442 8.10 15.65 32.18
N TYR A 443 8.59 14.67 32.91
CA TYR A 443 9.34 14.91 34.14
C TYR A 443 10.83 14.84 33.82
N THR A 444 11.53 15.96 33.91
CA THR A 444 13.00 15.94 34.01
C THR A 444 13.38 15.63 35.45
N SER A 445 14.21 14.61 35.67
CA SER A 445 14.78 14.34 37.02
C SER A 445 15.46 15.61 37.52
N PRO A 446 15.11 16.12 38.71
CA PRO A 446 15.81 17.32 39.24
C PRO A 446 17.28 17.02 39.36
N SER A 447 18.11 17.90 38.81
CA SER A 447 19.57 17.84 38.99
C SER A 447 19.90 17.82 40.48
N PRO A 448 20.93 17.08 40.94
CA PRO A 448 21.37 17.14 42.33
C PRO A 448 21.66 18.53 42.88
N ARG A 449 21.76 19.54 42.01
CA ARG A 449 21.91 20.98 42.38
C ARG A 449 20.62 21.63 42.86
N ASP A 450 19.43 21.11 42.45
CA ASP A 450 18.15 21.75 42.81
C ASP A 450 17.62 21.34 44.19
N LYS A 451 18.26 20.40 44.87
CA LYS A 451 17.93 20.02 46.27
C LYS A 451 18.51 20.96 47.36
N ARG A 452 19.13 22.07 46.99
CA ARG A 452 19.71 23.04 47.96
C ARG A 452 18.94 24.35 48.11
N GLN A 453 17.73 24.42 47.53
CA GLN A 453 16.84 25.58 47.71
C GLN A 453 15.42 25.12 48.03
N SER A 454 15.24 24.66 49.25
CA SER A 454 13.97 24.65 49.99
C SER A 454 14.23 24.69 51.48
#